data_afa457116afe76ac267173d7f0fbcaa6
#
_entry.id   afa457116afe76ac267173d7f0fbcaa6
#
_cell.length_a   1.000
_cell.length_b   1.000
_cell.length_c   1.000
_cell.angle_alpha   90.00
_cell.angle_beta   90.00
_cell.angle_gamma   90.00
#
_symmetry.space_group_name_H-M   'P 1'
#
loop_
_entity.id
_entity.type
_entity.pdbx_description
1 polymer ?
#
loop_
_entity_poly.entity_id
_entity_poly.type
_entity_poly.pdbx_seq_one_letter_code
_entity_poly.pdbx_strand_id
1 'polypeptide(L)'
;MGIYEELQARGLIAQVTNEEEIREMVNTGKAVFYIGFDPTADSLHVGHFMALCLMKRLQMAGNRPVVLVGGGTGMIGDPSGRTDMRKMMTVETIQHNCDCFKKQMERFIDFGEGKAVMVNNADWLLKLNYVDVLREVGACFSVNNMLRAECYKQRMEKGLSFLEFNYMIMQSYDFYYLFQHYGCNMQFGGDDQWSNMLGGTELIRRKLGKDAHAMTITLLMNSEGKKMGKTASGAVWLDPEKTSPFEFYQYWRNVGDADVLKCIRMLTFLPLEEIDKMDKWEGSQLNTAKEILAFELTKLVHGEEEASKAQTAARALFGGGGDSADMPKTVLTDEDLTDGRIDILSLLVKTGLCPSRGEARRLIQQGGVSVNEEKLTTFEITYGKDDLASEMMIKKGKKVFHKVTM
;
A
#
# COMPACT_ATOMS: atom_id res chain seq x y z
N MET A 1 16.47 13.02 -19.92
CA MET A 1 15.46 13.50 -18.95
C MET A 1 15.99 13.11 -17.58
N GLY A 2 16.06 14.05 -16.61
CA GLY A 2 16.44 13.75 -15.24
C GLY A 2 15.31 13.07 -14.47
N ILE A 3 15.62 12.49 -13.31
CA ILE A 3 14.60 11.81 -12.50
C ILE A 3 13.52 12.76 -12.00
N TYR A 4 13.86 14.03 -11.70
CA TYR A 4 12.87 15.02 -11.28
C TYR A 4 11.82 15.27 -12.36
N GLU A 5 12.26 15.48 -13.60
CA GLU A 5 11.38 15.66 -14.76
C GLU A 5 10.55 14.41 -15.05
N GLU A 6 11.10 13.21 -14.84
CA GLU A 6 10.35 11.96 -14.97
C GLU A 6 9.25 11.88 -13.92
N LEU A 7 9.54 12.17 -12.64
CA LEU A 7 8.54 12.19 -11.58
C LEU A 7 7.43 13.21 -11.86
N GLN A 8 7.79 14.38 -12.40
CA GLN A 8 6.83 15.41 -12.79
C GLN A 8 5.94 14.94 -13.95
N ALA A 9 6.53 14.37 -15.00
CA ALA A 9 5.79 13.84 -16.16
C ALA A 9 4.86 12.67 -15.80
N ARG A 10 5.21 11.92 -14.74
CA ARG A 10 4.35 10.85 -14.18
C ARG A 10 3.26 11.37 -13.25
N GLY A 11 3.23 12.67 -12.93
CA GLY A 11 2.25 13.26 -12.01
C GLY A 11 2.47 12.86 -10.55
N LEU A 12 3.70 12.54 -10.17
CA LEU A 12 4.03 12.05 -8.84
C LEU A 12 4.33 13.18 -7.84
N ILE A 13 4.75 14.37 -8.29
CA ILE A 13 5.12 15.49 -7.43
C ILE A 13 3.86 16.25 -6.99
N ALA A 14 3.68 16.45 -5.68
CA ALA A 14 2.60 17.27 -5.14
C ALA A 14 3.12 18.59 -4.57
N GLN A 15 3.98 18.56 -3.54
CA GLN A 15 4.54 19.75 -2.90
C GLN A 15 6.05 19.59 -2.72
N VAL A 16 6.79 20.69 -2.77
CA VAL A 16 8.25 20.75 -2.59
C VAL A 16 8.63 21.97 -1.77
N THR A 17 9.66 21.86 -0.94
CA THR A 17 10.19 23.00 -0.15
C THR A 17 11.02 23.96 -0.99
N ASN A 18 11.84 23.44 -1.89
CA ASN A 18 12.68 24.21 -2.82
C ASN A 18 12.88 23.39 -4.11
N GLU A 19 12.22 23.82 -5.18
CA GLU A 19 12.18 23.06 -6.43
C GLU A 19 13.56 22.95 -7.09
N GLU A 20 14.31 24.04 -7.14
CA GLU A 20 15.61 24.08 -7.83
C GLU A 20 16.64 23.19 -7.14
N GLU A 21 16.77 23.30 -5.83
CA GLU A 21 17.72 22.51 -5.05
C GLU A 21 17.35 21.03 -5.04
N ILE A 22 16.06 20.68 -4.90
CA ILE A 22 15.57 19.31 -4.96
C ILE A 22 15.84 18.71 -6.32
N ARG A 23 15.55 19.44 -7.41
CA ARG A 23 15.79 19.01 -8.80
C ARG A 23 17.27 18.73 -9.03
N GLU A 24 18.15 19.64 -8.64
CA GLU A 24 19.59 19.43 -8.77
C GLU A 24 20.04 18.20 -7.98
N MET A 25 19.61 18.11 -6.73
CA MET A 25 20.02 17.05 -5.80
C MET A 25 19.61 15.68 -6.30
N VAL A 26 18.35 15.46 -6.69
CA VAL A 26 17.88 14.14 -7.14
C VAL A 26 18.40 13.78 -8.53
N ASN A 27 18.55 14.76 -9.44
CA ASN A 27 19.07 14.52 -10.79
C ASN A 27 20.57 14.21 -10.82
N THR A 28 21.31 14.64 -9.82
CA THR A 28 22.76 14.37 -9.70
C THR A 28 23.10 13.21 -8.78
N GLY A 29 22.09 12.49 -8.25
CA GLY A 29 22.30 11.36 -7.34
C GLY A 29 22.86 11.74 -5.96
N LYS A 30 22.71 12.99 -5.54
CA LYS A 30 23.24 13.50 -4.27
C LYS A 30 22.22 13.42 -3.12
N ALA A 31 20.98 13.06 -3.38
CA ALA A 31 19.99 12.92 -2.33
C ALA A 31 20.24 11.66 -1.51
N VAL A 32 20.45 11.86 -0.22
CA VAL A 32 20.27 10.83 0.81
C VAL A 32 18.91 11.08 1.42
N PHE A 33 17.95 10.25 1.16
CA PHE A 33 16.57 10.53 1.46
C PHE A 33 15.91 9.41 2.28
N TYR A 34 14.90 9.77 3.07
CA TYR A 34 14.13 8.76 3.78
C TYR A 34 12.63 8.83 3.49
N ILE A 35 12.00 7.67 3.64
CA ILE A 35 10.56 7.50 3.75
C ILE A 35 10.30 6.65 4.98
N GLY A 36 9.33 7.07 5.81
CA GLY A 36 8.92 6.36 7.02
C GLY A 36 7.72 5.46 6.76
N PHE A 37 7.74 4.28 7.39
CA PHE A 37 6.68 3.28 7.33
C PHE A 37 6.34 2.80 8.75
N ASP A 38 5.18 3.19 9.25
CA ASP A 38 4.68 2.68 10.53
C ASP A 38 4.19 1.23 10.36
N PRO A 39 4.71 0.27 11.14
CA PRO A 39 4.44 -1.16 11.00
C PRO A 39 3.08 -1.53 11.63
N THR A 40 2.00 -1.00 11.06
CA THR A 40 0.62 -1.15 11.58
C THR A 40 -0.05 -2.48 11.22
N ALA A 41 0.63 -3.32 10.45
CA ALA A 41 0.26 -4.69 10.08
C ALA A 41 1.52 -5.48 9.75
N ASP A 42 1.41 -6.80 9.66
CA ASP A 42 2.47 -7.72 9.29
C ASP A 42 2.72 -7.82 7.77
N SER A 43 2.14 -6.93 6.99
CA SER A 43 2.38 -6.79 5.54
C SER A 43 2.22 -5.35 5.08
N LEU A 44 3.00 -4.99 4.08
CA LEU A 44 2.76 -3.81 3.23
C LEU A 44 1.52 -4.06 2.35
N HIS A 45 0.89 -2.99 1.90
CA HIS A 45 -0.27 -3.04 1.02
C HIS A 45 -0.16 -1.99 -0.10
N VAL A 46 -1.06 -2.02 -1.06
CA VAL A 46 -1.09 -1.08 -2.21
C VAL A 46 -0.99 0.40 -1.79
N GLY A 47 -1.46 0.78 -0.60
CA GLY A 47 -1.29 2.14 -0.07
C GLY A 47 0.18 2.56 0.16
N HIS A 48 1.09 1.60 0.41
CA HIS A 48 2.53 1.84 0.51
C HIS A 48 3.25 1.75 -0.84
N PHE A 49 2.59 1.20 -1.85
CA PHE A 49 3.20 0.83 -3.12
C PHE A 49 3.79 2.04 -3.86
N MET A 50 3.11 3.18 -3.86
CA MET A 50 3.64 4.41 -4.48
C MET A 50 4.94 4.87 -3.84
N ALA A 51 5.03 4.82 -2.51
CA ALA A 51 6.24 5.20 -1.79
C ALA A 51 7.40 4.25 -2.14
N LEU A 52 7.13 2.94 -2.26
CA LEU A 52 8.12 1.95 -2.68
C LEU A 52 8.57 2.17 -4.14
N CYS A 53 7.64 2.44 -5.05
CA CYS A 53 7.96 2.75 -6.44
C CYS A 53 8.80 4.04 -6.56
N LEU A 54 8.46 5.08 -5.79
CA LEU A 54 9.25 6.31 -5.74
C LEU A 54 10.67 6.03 -5.26
N MET A 55 10.79 5.31 -4.14
CA MET A 55 12.09 4.97 -3.54
C MET A 55 12.96 4.18 -4.52
N LYS A 56 12.37 3.19 -5.21
CA LYS A 56 13.06 2.43 -6.25
C LYS A 56 13.52 3.31 -7.41
N ARG A 57 12.68 4.22 -7.91
CA ARG A 57 13.05 5.15 -9.00
C ARG A 57 14.21 6.05 -8.62
N LEU A 58 14.15 6.65 -7.44
CA LEU A 58 15.21 7.51 -6.94
C LEU A 58 16.51 6.74 -6.73
N GLN A 59 16.44 5.49 -6.23
CA GLN A 59 17.61 4.64 -6.10
C GLN A 59 18.21 4.28 -7.46
N MET A 60 17.39 3.94 -8.46
CA MET A 60 17.85 3.68 -9.83
C MET A 60 18.52 4.91 -10.47
N ALA A 61 18.14 6.12 -10.06
CA ALA A 61 18.77 7.38 -10.48
C ALA A 61 20.03 7.74 -9.66
N GLY A 62 20.52 6.82 -8.82
CA GLY A 62 21.76 7.00 -8.05
C GLY A 62 21.59 7.64 -6.68
N ASN A 63 20.37 7.97 -6.28
CA ASN A 63 20.10 8.50 -4.93
C ASN A 63 20.08 7.39 -3.88
N ARG A 64 20.39 7.72 -2.63
CA ARG A 64 20.55 6.76 -1.56
C ARG A 64 19.34 6.73 -0.61
N PRO A 65 18.54 5.64 -0.61
CA PRO A 65 17.43 5.51 0.32
C PRO A 65 17.87 5.19 1.74
N VAL A 66 17.20 5.80 2.71
CA VAL A 66 17.13 5.39 4.11
C VAL A 66 15.68 4.95 4.38
N VAL A 67 15.46 3.67 4.56
CA VAL A 67 14.14 3.14 4.88
C VAL A 67 13.94 3.22 6.38
N LEU A 68 13.03 4.07 6.84
CA LEU A 68 12.70 4.19 8.25
C LEU A 68 11.49 3.33 8.61
N VAL A 69 11.68 2.37 9.49
CA VAL A 69 10.57 1.62 10.08
C VAL A 69 10.21 2.24 11.43
N GLY A 70 8.95 2.57 11.60
CA GLY A 70 8.42 3.30 12.75
C GLY A 70 8.17 2.41 13.95
N GLY A 71 9.19 1.72 14.50
CA GLY A 71 9.03 0.91 15.71
C GLY A 71 8.66 1.74 16.94
N GLY A 72 9.19 2.96 17.06
CA GLY A 72 8.84 3.91 18.13
C GLY A 72 7.55 4.68 17.82
N THR A 73 7.43 5.26 16.62
CA THR A 73 6.23 6.01 16.20
C THR A 73 5.01 5.12 16.07
N GLY A 74 5.16 3.84 15.74
CA GLY A 74 4.08 2.85 15.69
C GLY A 74 3.39 2.61 17.04
N MET A 75 4.09 2.88 18.15
CA MET A 75 3.49 2.83 19.50
C MET A 75 2.52 3.99 19.76
N ILE A 76 2.67 5.10 19.04
CA ILE A 76 1.86 6.32 19.19
C ILE A 76 0.75 6.33 18.14
N GLY A 77 1.10 6.19 16.87
CA GLY A 77 0.22 6.19 15.72
C GLY A 77 0.00 7.58 15.12
N ASP A 78 0.28 7.69 13.81
CA ASP A 78 0.11 8.91 13.02
C ASP A 78 -1.37 9.32 12.93
N PRO A 79 -1.74 10.54 13.34
CA PRO A 79 -3.09 11.08 13.19
C PRO A 79 -3.41 11.58 11.77
N SER A 80 -2.42 11.75 10.90
CA SER A 80 -2.58 12.36 9.58
C SER A 80 -3.57 11.59 8.70
N GLY A 81 -4.51 12.31 8.08
CA GLY A 81 -5.50 11.74 7.17
C GLY A 81 -6.47 10.74 7.81
N ARG A 82 -6.70 10.83 9.13
CA ARG A 82 -7.57 9.94 9.91
C ARG A 82 -8.59 10.72 10.74
N THR A 83 -9.68 10.03 11.02
CA THR A 83 -10.74 10.56 11.90
C THR A 83 -10.72 9.93 13.30
N ASP A 84 -10.09 8.76 13.46
CA ASP A 84 -10.11 7.98 14.69
C ASP A 84 -8.68 7.63 15.13
N MET A 85 -8.48 7.51 16.46
CA MET A 85 -7.20 7.09 17.04
C MET A 85 -6.86 5.66 16.64
N ARG A 86 -5.57 5.37 16.43
CA ARG A 86 -5.10 4.00 16.18
C ARG A 86 -5.20 3.13 17.42
N LYS A 87 -5.44 1.84 17.21
CA LYS A 87 -5.31 0.85 18.31
C LYS A 87 -3.83 0.73 18.67
N MET A 88 -3.55 0.75 19.97
CA MET A 88 -2.19 0.50 20.46
C MET A 88 -1.80 -0.96 20.22
N MET A 89 -0.60 -1.17 19.73
CA MET A 89 0.00 -2.49 19.50
C MET A 89 1.07 -2.78 20.57
N THR A 90 1.33 -4.07 20.84
CA THR A 90 2.43 -4.46 21.73
C THR A 90 3.76 -4.30 21.03
N VAL A 91 4.84 -4.19 21.80
CA VAL A 91 6.22 -4.09 21.27
C VAL A 91 6.57 -5.29 20.42
N GLU A 92 6.15 -6.49 20.84
CA GLU A 92 6.40 -7.75 20.12
C GLU A 92 5.70 -7.76 18.77
N THR A 93 4.43 -7.29 18.72
CA THR A 93 3.68 -7.16 17.47
C THR A 93 4.36 -6.17 16.51
N ILE A 94 4.79 -5.03 17.02
CA ILE A 94 5.51 -4.02 16.23
C ILE A 94 6.81 -4.59 15.67
N GLN A 95 7.60 -5.30 16.49
CA GLN A 95 8.85 -5.91 16.05
C GLN A 95 8.61 -6.96 14.96
N HIS A 96 7.62 -7.84 15.15
CA HIS A 96 7.23 -8.82 14.13
C HIS A 96 6.87 -8.14 12.80
N ASN A 97 6.07 -7.08 12.85
CA ASN A 97 5.67 -6.34 11.66
C ASN A 97 6.87 -5.66 10.97
N CYS A 98 7.83 -5.13 11.75
CA CYS A 98 9.08 -4.58 11.21
C CYS A 98 9.85 -5.63 10.40
N ASP A 99 9.98 -6.86 10.94
CA ASP A 99 10.70 -7.95 10.29
C ASP A 99 9.99 -8.40 9.00
N CYS A 100 8.65 -8.40 8.99
CA CYS A 100 7.85 -8.68 7.79
C CYS A 100 8.06 -7.59 6.72
N PHE A 101 8.05 -6.32 7.10
CA PHE A 101 8.29 -5.21 6.17
C PHE A 101 9.64 -5.30 5.51
N LYS A 102 10.69 -5.62 6.26
CA LYS A 102 12.05 -5.78 5.74
C LYS A 102 12.11 -6.76 4.58
N LYS A 103 11.57 -7.98 4.78
CA LYS A 103 11.55 -9.03 3.75
C LYS A 103 10.81 -8.60 2.47
N GLN A 104 9.72 -7.84 2.62
CA GLN A 104 8.95 -7.36 1.47
C GLN A 104 9.65 -6.23 0.73
N MET A 105 10.31 -5.31 1.47
CA MET A 105 11.02 -4.17 0.88
C MET A 105 12.27 -4.58 0.10
N GLU A 106 12.93 -5.67 0.48
CA GLU A 106 14.09 -6.23 -0.24
C GLU A 106 13.78 -6.58 -1.71
N ARG A 107 12.53 -6.75 -2.07
CA ARG A 107 12.08 -6.94 -3.47
C ARG A 107 12.10 -5.65 -4.30
N PHE A 108 12.00 -4.50 -3.64
CA PHE A 108 11.93 -3.20 -4.29
C PHE A 108 13.24 -2.43 -4.21
N ILE A 109 13.91 -2.52 -3.06
CA ILE A 109 15.05 -1.69 -2.68
C ILE A 109 16.28 -2.57 -2.58
N ASP A 110 17.37 -2.12 -3.18
CA ASP A 110 18.67 -2.77 -3.08
C ASP A 110 19.40 -2.29 -1.82
N PHE A 111 19.53 -3.20 -0.85
CA PHE A 111 20.22 -2.99 0.42
C PHE A 111 21.69 -3.43 0.41
N GLY A 112 22.29 -3.60 -0.77
CA GLY A 112 23.70 -3.88 -0.91
C GLY A 112 24.60 -2.82 -0.28
N GLU A 113 25.88 -3.12 -0.15
CA GLU A 113 26.85 -2.22 0.48
C GLU A 113 26.87 -0.83 -0.21
N GLY A 114 26.71 0.23 0.60
CA GLY A 114 26.71 1.61 0.12
C GLY A 114 25.43 2.08 -0.59
N LYS A 115 24.43 1.19 -0.78
CA LYS A 115 23.20 1.51 -1.53
C LYS A 115 22.09 2.03 -0.63
N ALA A 116 21.33 1.16 0.02
CA ALA A 116 20.29 1.57 0.95
C ALA A 116 20.57 1.07 2.36
N VAL A 117 19.95 1.70 3.35
CA VAL A 117 19.97 1.23 4.74
C VAL A 117 18.55 1.23 5.29
N MET A 118 18.23 0.21 6.08
CA MET A 118 17.00 0.17 6.87
C MET A 118 17.32 0.48 8.32
N VAL A 119 16.54 1.35 8.93
CA VAL A 119 16.69 1.79 10.32
C VAL A 119 15.35 1.73 11.03
N ASN A 120 15.39 1.54 12.35
CA ASN A 120 14.21 1.53 13.20
C ASN A 120 14.29 2.73 14.18
N ASN A 121 13.29 3.60 14.16
CA ASN A 121 13.30 4.78 15.03
C ASN A 121 13.13 4.43 16.53
N ALA A 122 12.74 3.21 16.88
CA ALA A 122 12.79 2.74 18.25
C ALA A 122 14.21 2.79 18.85
N ASP A 123 15.26 2.65 18.01
CA ASP A 123 16.65 2.63 18.44
C ASP A 123 17.11 3.94 19.09
N TRP A 124 16.50 5.06 18.72
CA TRP A 124 16.77 6.38 19.31
C TRP A 124 15.60 6.94 20.10
N LEU A 125 14.35 6.85 19.62
CA LEU A 125 13.20 7.46 20.30
C LEU A 125 12.98 6.88 21.70
N LEU A 126 13.15 5.57 21.89
CA LEU A 126 12.95 4.93 23.21
C LEU A 126 14.04 5.24 24.22
N LYS A 127 15.16 5.83 23.77
CA LYS A 127 16.29 6.22 24.66
C LYS A 127 16.25 7.68 25.06
N LEU A 128 15.31 8.47 24.49
CA LEU A 128 15.21 9.90 24.75
C LEU A 128 14.70 10.15 26.17
N ASN A 129 15.36 11.09 26.86
CA ASN A 129 14.83 11.61 28.11
C ASN A 129 13.73 12.64 27.83
N TYR A 130 12.58 12.48 28.47
CA TYR A 130 11.40 13.31 28.22
C TYR A 130 11.68 14.82 28.51
N VAL A 131 12.38 15.13 29.58
CA VAL A 131 12.66 16.53 29.95
C VAL A 131 13.64 17.16 28.95
N ASP A 132 14.64 16.41 28.52
CA ASP A 132 15.61 16.89 27.52
C ASP A 132 14.92 17.13 26.16
N VAL A 133 14.03 16.25 25.74
CA VAL A 133 13.22 16.44 24.52
C VAL A 133 12.37 17.71 24.61
N LEU A 134 11.70 17.96 25.74
CA LEU A 134 10.91 19.18 25.91
C LEU A 134 11.79 20.44 25.85
N ARG A 135 12.95 20.43 26.47
CA ARG A 135 13.86 21.59 26.48
C ARG A 135 14.52 21.83 25.15
N GLU A 136 15.03 20.80 24.52
CA GLU A 136 15.89 20.92 23.34
C GLU A 136 15.10 20.89 22.02
N VAL A 137 14.06 20.08 21.95
CA VAL A 137 13.25 19.89 20.74
C VAL A 137 11.94 20.68 20.86
N GLY A 138 11.22 20.49 21.96
CA GLY A 138 9.92 21.14 22.19
C GLY A 138 9.98 22.68 22.10
N ALA A 139 11.10 23.28 22.54
CA ALA A 139 11.33 24.74 22.40
C ALA A 139 11.38 25.22 20.94
N CYS A 140 11.58 24.30 19.97
CA CYS A 140 11.57 24.63 18.56
C CYS A 140 10.15 24.62 17.94
N PHE A 141 9.14 24.18 18.66
CA PHE A 141 7.77 24.03 18.16
C PHE A 141 6.82 25.04 18.83
N SER A 142 5.96 25.66 18.03
CA SER A 142 4.87 26.51 18.51
C SER A 142 3.57 25.73 18.49
N VAL A 143 2.94 25.53 19.64
CA VAL A 143 1.63 24.86 19.76
C VAL A 143 0.60 25.51 18.84
N ASN A 144 0.56 26.85 18.78
CA ASN A 144 -0.37 27.56 17.91
C ASN A 144 -0.15 27.25 16.42
N ASN A 145 1.10 27.05 15.98
CA ASN A 145 1.39 26.68 14.60
C ASN A 145 1.05 25.21 14.35
N MET A 146 1.37 24.32 15.30
CA MET A 146 1.02 22.89 15.21
C MET A 146 -0.49 22.70 15.08
N LEU A 147 -1.29 23.38 15.91
CA LEU A 147 -2.76 23.28 15.86
C LEU A 147 -3.38 23.77 14.54
N ARG A 148 -2.67 24.61 13.76
CA ARG A 148 -3.10 25.04 12.42
C ARG A 148 -2.76 24.02 11.35
N ALA A 149 -1.89 23.06 11.64
CA ALA A 149 -1.46 22.05 10.68
C ALA A 149 -2.63 21.17 10.23
N GLU A 150 -2.67 20.87 8.92
CA GLU A 150 -3.77 20.10 8.32
C GLU A 150 -3.91 18.70 8.93
N CYS A 151 -2.80 18.08 9.33
CA CYS A 151 -2.80 16.76 9.97
C CYS A 151 -3.61 16.69 11.28
N TYR A 152 -3.82 17.83 11.97
CA TYR A 152 -4.59 17.88 13.21
C TYR A 152 -6.03 18.33 13.05
N LYS A 153 -6.38 19.07 12.00
CA LYS A 153 -7.72 19.67 11.84
C LYS A 153 -8.86 18.67 12.00
N GLN A 154 -8.80 17.56 11.28
CA GLN A 154 -9.85 16.53 11.32
C GLN A 154 -9.93 15.83 12.69
N ARG A 155 -8.79 15.70 13.37
CA ARG A 155 -8.74 15.09 14.70
C ARG A 155 -9.25 16.03 15.79
N MET A 156 -9.04 17.32 15.66
CA MET A 156 -9.51 18.33 16.64
C MET A 156 -11.04 18.30 16.79
N GLU A 157 -11.78 18.07 15.71
CA GLU A 157 -13.25 17.97 15.76
C GLU A 157 -13.74 16.79 16.61
N LYS A 158 -12.97 15.70 16.67
CA LYS A 158 -13.30 14.46 17.41
C LYS A 158 -12.51 14.29 18.73
N GLY A 159 -11.64 15.24 19.04
CA GLY A 159 -10.78 15.20 20.22
C GLY A 159 -9.39 14.63 19.89
N LEU A 160 -8.42 15.55 19.65
CA LEU A 160 -7.01 15.21 19.49
C LEU A 160 -6.39 14.91 20.84
N SER A 161 -5.82 13.72 21.03
CA SER A 161 -5.12 13.38 22.27
C SER A 161 -3.72 14.02 22.32
N PHE A 162 -3.18 14.24 23.52
CA PHE A 162 -1.80 14.70 23.70
C PHE A 162 -0.80 13.72 23.10
N LEU A 163 -1.10 12.43 23.14
CA LEU A 163 -0.30 11.38 22.52
C LEU A 163 -0.14 11.64 21.00
N GLU A 164 -1.26 11.77 20.28
CA GLU A 164 -1.28 12.01 18.83
C GLU A 164 -0.65 13.37 18.48
N PHE A 165 -0.84 14.38 19.33
CA PHE A 165 -0.26 15.71 19.14
C PHE A 165 1.27 15.69 19.13
N ASN A 166 1.91 14.79 19.86
CA ASN A 166 3.36 14.64 19.88
C ASN A 166 3.91 13.91 18.65
N TYR A 167 3.09 13.27 17.81
CA TYR A 167 3.58 12.51 16.65
C TYR A 167 4.42 13.36 15.70
N MET A 168 3.99 14.58 15.38
CA MET A 168 4.74 15.52 14.54
C MET A 168 6.15 15.81 15.11
N ILE A 169 6.27 15.94 16.43
CA ILE A 169 7.58 16.20 17.08
C ILE A 169 8.49 14.98 16.94
N MET A 170 7.93 13.76 17.10
CA MET A 170 8.70 12.52 16.94
C MET A 170 9.20 12.34 15.51
N GLN A 171 8.33 12.52 14.51
CA GLN A 171 8.74 12.45 13.10
C GLN A 171 9.74 13.55 12.73
N SER A 172 9.61 14.73 13.29
CA SER A 172 10.58 15.81 13.09
C SER A 172 11.94 15.46 13.70
N TYR A 173 11.92 14.79 14.86
CA TYR A 173 13.15 14.31 15.49
C TYR A 173 13.80 13.19 14.69
N ASP A 174 13.03 12.31 14.08
CA ASP A 174 13.54 11.27 13.17
C ASP A 174 14.34 11.92 12.03
N PHE A 175 13.80 12.94 11.38
CA PHE A 175 14.53 13.63 10.30
C PHE A 175 15.82 14.31 10.82
N TYR A 176 15.73 14.99 11.96
CA TYR A 176 16.88 15.60 12.60
C TYR A 176 17.97 14.58 12.96
N TYR A 177 17.59 13.41 13.49
CA TYR A 177 18.51 12.31 13.80
C TYR A 177 19.14 11.73 12.53
N LEU A 178 18.34 11.44 11.53
CA LEU A 178 18.82 10.88 10.26
C LEU A 178 19.72 11.87 9.51
N PHE A 179 19.46 13.17 9.60
CA PHE A 179 20.32 14.19 9.02
C PHE A 179 21.72 14.14 9.62
N GLN A 180 21.84 14.00 10.93
CA GLN A 180 23.13 14.01 11.64
C GLN A 180 23.89 12.69 11.49
N HIS A 181 23.20 11.55 11.54
CA HIS A 181 23.84 10.24 11.64
C HIS A 181 23.95 9.50 10.31
N TYR A 182 23.09 9.80 9.34
CA TYR A 182 23.04 9.12 8.05
C TYR A 182 23.28 10.06 6.86
N GLY A 183 23.45 11.36 7.11
CA GLY A 183 23.58 12.37 6.07
C GLY A 183 22.31 12.57 5.26
N CYS A 184 21.15 12.21 5.85
CA CYS A 184 19.86 12.29 5.19
C CYS A 184 19.43 13.75 5.03
N ASN A 185 19.47 14.25 3.81
CA ASN A 185 19.19 15.66 3.47
C ASN A 185 17.79 15.88 2.90
N MET A 186 17.00 14.80 2.71
CA MET A 186 15.70 14.89 2.09
C MET A 186 14.70 13.88 2.68
N GLN A 187 13.45 14.33 2.86
CA GLN A 187 12.33 13.50 3.24
C GLN A 187 11.30 13.43 2.12
N PHE A 188 10.79 12.23 1.85
CA PHE A 188 9.63 12.02 0.99
C PHE A 188 8.47 11.42 1.77
N GLY A 189 7.26 11.72 1.36
CA GLY A 189 6.05 11.14 1.95
C GLY A 189 4.82 11.39 1.08
N GLY A 190 3.68 10.84 1.47
CA GLY A 190 2.39 11.20 0.89
C GLY A 190 2.02 12.65 1.20
N ASP A 191 1.12 13.22 0.41
CA ASP A 191 0.74 14.63 0.57
C ASP A 191 0.08 14.92 1.93
N ASP A 192 -0.50 13.93 2.57
CA ASP A 192 -1.01 14.01 3.94
C ASP A 192 0.09 14.16 5.01
N GLN A 193 1.37 13.96 4.67
CA GLN A 193 2.52 14.08 5.56
C GLN A 193 3.19 15.47 5.54
N TRP A 194 2.74 16.37 4.67
CA TRP A 194 3.42 17.66 4.44
C TRP A 194 3.75 18.43 5.73
N SER A 195 2.76 18.57 6.62
CA SER A 195 2.95 19.31 7.88
C SER A 195 4.00 18.68 8.80
N ASN A 196 4.01 17.33 8.89
CA ASN A 196 4.98 16.59 9.69
C ASN A 196 6.41 16.75 9.11
N MET A 197 6.53 16.73 7.77
CA MET A 197 7.80 16.87 7.07
C MET A 197 8.40 18.26 7.25
N LEU A 198 7.57 19.31 7.17
CA LEU A 198 8.00 20.69 7.45
C LEU A 198 8.49 20.87 8.89
N GLY A 199 7.90 20.17 9.85
CA GLY A 199 8.40 20.17 11.23
C GLY A 199 9.85 19.71 11.31
N GLY A 200 10.23 18.69 10.55
CA GLY A 200 11.59 18.16 10.48
C GLY A 200 12.58 19.13 9.83
N THR A 201 12.22 19.72 8.67
CA THR A 201 13.07 20.72 8.00
C THR A 201 13.31 21.93 8.89
N GLU A 202 12.28 22.42 9.57
CA GLU A 202 12.37 23.55 10.49
C GLU A 202 13.22 23.22 11.74
N LEU A 203 13.10 22.02 12.28
CA LEU A 203 13.92 21.58 13.42
C LEU A 203 15.41 21.55 13.05
N ILE A 204 15.76 21.00 11.88
CA ILE A 204 17.13 20.98 11.36
C ILE A 204 17.65 22.41 11.19
N ARG A 205 16.87 23.28 10.57
CA ARG A 205 17.24 24.70 10.38
C ARG A 205 17.50 25.40 11.72
N ARG A 206 16.64 25.22 12.71
CA ARG A 206 16.77 25.88 14.04
C ARG A 206 17.93 25.34 14.86
N LYS A 207 18.15 24.03 14.84
CA LYS A 207 19.16 23.39 15.69
C LYS A 207 20.55 23.41 15.06
N LEU A 208 20.65 23.27 13.75
CA LEU A 208 21.92 23.11 13.05
C LEU A 208 22.29 24.28 12.12
N GLY A 209 21.36 25.22 11.83
CA GLY A 209 21.55 26.26 10.86
C GLY A 209 21.80 25.75 9.44
N LYS A 210 21.25 24.56 9.11
CA LYS A 210 21.40 23.90 7.82
C LYS A 210 20.03 23.70 7.17
N ASP A 211 20.04 23.58 5.84
CA ASP A 211 18.84 23.30 5.07
C ASP A 211 18.69 21.78 4.85
N ALA A 212 17.44 21.34 4.93
CA ALA A 212 16.99 20.02 4.56
C ALA A 212 15.68 20.16 3.77
N HIS A 213 15.41 19.21 2.89
CA HIS A 213 14.34 19.34 1.93
C HIS A 213 13.24 18.31 2.13
N ALA A 214 12.03 18.67 1.70
CA ALA A 214 10.88 17.79 1.72
C ALA A 214 10.14 17.84 0.38
N MET A 215 9.68 16.69 -0.09
CA MET A 215 8.81 16.55 -1.25
C MET A 215 7.71 15.55 -0.98
N THR A 216 6.48 15.95 -1.23
CA THR A 216 5.34 15.02 -1.15
C THR A 216 4.96 14.47 -2.51
N ILE A 217 4.42 13.25 -2.50
CA ILE A 217 3.86 12.60 -3.67
C ILE A 217 2.34 12.61 -3.62
N THR A 218 1.75 12.73 -4.80
CA THR A 218 0.31 12.66 -5.00
C THR A 218 -0.23 11.34 -4.44
N LEU A 219 -1.32 11.41 -3.68
CA LEU A 219 -1.98 10.20 -3.18
C LEU A 219 -2.65 9.43 -4.32
N LEU A 220 -2.58 8.10 -4.25
CA LEU A 220 -3.22 7.23 -5.23
C LEU A 220 -4.73 7.17 -4.99
N MET A 221 -5.46 8.03 -5.69
CA MET A 221 -6.92 8.14 -5.61
C MET A 221 -7.55 7.64 -6.90
N ASN A 222 -8.69 6.95 -6.78
CA ASN A 222 -9.50 6.63 -7.94
C ASN A 222 -10.34 7.85 -8.40
N SER A 223 -11.01 7.73 -9.54
CA SER A 223 -11.87 8.77 -10.11
C SER A 223 -13.05 9.18 -9.23
N GLU A 224 -13.43 8.35 -8.24
CA GLU A 224 -14.44 8.68 -7.22
C GLU A 224 -13.86 9.44 -6.01
N GLY A 225 -12.58 9.76 -6.00
CA GLY A 225 -11.92 10.43 -4.88
C GLY A 225 -11.64 9.53 -3.67
N LYS A 226 -11.63 8.20 -3.85
CA LYS A 226 -11.31 7.25 -2.80
C LYS A 226 -9.85 6.77 -2.90
N LYS A 227 -9.16 6.63 -1.77
CA LYS A 227 -7.80 6.04 -1.73
C LYS A 227 -7.84 4.61 -2.27
N MET A 228 -6.98 4.30 -3.25
CA MET A 228 -6.86 2.96 -3.81
C MET A 228 -6.14 2.00 -2.84
N GLY A 229 -6.25 0.69 -3.09
CA GLY A 229 -5.63 -0.35 -2.28
C GLY A 229 -6.51 -0.95 -1.19
N LYS A 230 -7.80 -0.61 -1.19
CA LYS A 230 -8.81 -1.25 -0.35
C LYS A 230 -9.96 -1.78 -1.20
N THR A 231 -10.41 -2.97 -0.89
CA THR A 231 -11.62 -3.59 -1.43
C THR A 231 -12.67 -3.71 -0.35
N ALA A 232 -13.84 -4.22 -0.68
CA ALA A 232 -14.86 -4.58 0.30
C ALA A 232 -14.35 -5.64 1.31
N SER A 233 -13.38 -6.45 0.90
CA SER A 233 -12.73 -7.49 1.73
C SER A 233 -11.57 -6.98 2.58
N GLY A 234 -11.16 -5.72 2.44
CA GLY A 234 -10.05 -5.13 3.18
C GLY A 234 -8.91 -4.60 2.30
N ALA A 235 -7.71 -4.53 2.85
CA ALA A 235 -6.52 -4.06 2.14
C ALA A 235 -6.06 -5.10 1.09
N VAL A 236 -5.52 -4.62 -0.03
CA VAL A 236 -4.79 -5.44 -1.01
C VAL A 236 -3.32 -5.48 -0.59
N TRP A 237 -2.91 -6.64 -0.10
CA TRP A 237 -1.60 -6.86 0.50
C TRP A 237 -0.53 -7.17 -0.55
N LEU A 238 0.73 -6.87 -0.21
CA LEU A 238 1.88 -7.26 -1.03
C LEU A 238 2.41 -8.66 -0.64
N ASP A 239 1.95 -9.21 0.48
CA ASP A 239 2.24 -10.57 0.90
C ASP A 239 1.39 -11.56 0.10
N PRO A 240 2.00 -12.53 -0.61
CA PRO A 240 1.26 -13.51 -1.41
C PRO A 240 0.38 -14.47 -0.59
N GLU A 241 0.66 -14.63 0.71
CA GLU A 241 -0.18 -15.45 1.60
C GLU A 241 -1.47 -14.73 2.04
N LYS A 242 -1.49 -13.38 1.95
CA LYS A 242 -2.66 -12.54 2.31
C LYS A 242 -3.48 -12.11 1.11
N THR A 243 -2.82 -11.83 0.00
CA THR A 243 -3.43 -11.55 -1.30
C THR A 243 -2.59 -12.30 -2.32
N SER A 244 -3.14 -13.38 -2.86
CA SER A 244 -2.43 -14.21 -3.83
C SER A 244 -2.01 -13.37 -5.06
N PRO A 245 -0.97 -13.78 -5.81
CA PRO A 245 -0.57 -13.10 -7.04
C PRO A 245 -1.71 -12.97 -8.05
N PHE A 246 -2.60 -13.95 -8.09
CA PHE A 246 -3.78 -13.91 -8.96
C PHE A 246 -4.79 -12.85 -8.50
N GLU A 247 -5.11 -12.77 -7.20
CA GLU A 247 -6.00 -11.73 -6.65
C GLU A 247 -5.41 -10.34 -6.81
N PHE A 248 -4.09 -10.19 -6.60
CA PHE A 248 -3.37 -8.94 -6.83
C PHE A 248 -3.44 -8.52 -8.31
N TYR A 249 -3.23 -9.47 -9.24
CA TYR A 249 -3.41 -9.25 -10.67
C TYR A 249 -4.84 -8.83 -11.00
N GLN A 250 -5.84 -9.53 -10.47
CA GLN A 250 -7.26 -9.23 -10.69
C GLN A 250 -7.68 -7.88 -10.14
N TYR A 251 -7.11 -7.46 -9.01
CA TYR A 251 -7.34 -6.12 -8.48
C TYR A 251 -6.99 -5.04 -9.51
N TRP A 252 -5.80 -5.12 -10.09
CA TRP A 252 -5.34 -4.16 -11.09
C TRP A 252 -6.04 -4.31 -12.44
N ARG A 253 -6.35 -5.54 -12.84
CA ARG A 253 -7.12 -5.85 -14.05
C ARG A 253 -8.54 -5.27 -14.00
N ASN A 254 -9.08 -5.05 -12.81
CA ASN A 254 -10.41 -4.55 -12.54
C ASN A 254 -10.48 -3.05 -12.21
N VAL A 255 -9.39 -2.32 -12.33
CA VAL A 255 -9.35 -0.86 -12.19
C VAL A 255 -10.29 -0.21 -13.22
N GLY A 256 -10.92 0.90 -12.83
CA GLY A 256 -11.85 1.64 -13.70
C GLY A 256 -11.18 2.16 -14.97
N ASP A 257 -11.93 2.28 -16.04
CA ASP A 257 -11.44 2.81 -17.33
C ASP A 257 -10.84 4.21 -17.17
N ALA A 258 -11.46 5.04 -16.33
CA ALA A 258 -10.99 6.39 -16.03
C ALA A 258 -9.68 6.45 -15.24
N ASP A 259 -9.28 5.35 -14.61
CA ASP A 259 -8.13 5.31 -13.70
C ASP A 259 -6.92 4.57 -14.28
N VAL A 260 -7.12 3.68 -15.26
CA VAL A 260 -6.09 2.74 -15.70
C VAL A 260 -4.85 3.42 -16.26
N LEU A 261 -5.00 4.42 -17.14
CA LEU A 261 -3.88 5.11 -17.77
C LEU A 261 -3.10 5.94 -16.75
N LYS A 262 -3.80 6.57 -15.81
CA LYS A 262 -3.18 7.25 -14.65
C LYS A 262 -2.36 6.27 -13.81
N CYS A 263 -2.91 5.09 -13.49
CA CYS A 263 -2.20 4.07 -12.73
C CYS A 263 -0.95 3.56 -13.47
N ILE A 264 -1.04 3.33 -14.80
CA ILE A 264 0.12 2.95 -15.62
C ILE A 264 1.22 4.02 -15.49
N ARG A 265 0.86 5.30 -15.67
CA ARG A 265 1.81 6.41 -15.64
C ARG A 265 2.50 6.55 -14.28
N MET A 266 1.75 6.45 -13.20
CA MET A 266 2.27 6.66 -11.85
C MET A 266 3.04 5.46 -11.30
N LEU A 267 2.60 4.24 -11.56
CA LEU A 267 3.06 3.05 -10.84
C LEU A 267 4.02 2.16 -11.64
N THR A 268 3.88 2.08 -12.97
CA THR A 268 4.73 1.19 -13.78
C THR A 268 6.09 1.81 -14.09
N PHE A 269 7.06 0.97 -14.42
CA PHE A 269 8.40 1.38 -14.87
C PHE A 269 8.52 1.40 -16.39
N LEU A 270 7.41 1.37 -17.11
CA LEU A 270 7.38 1.51 -18.57
C LEU A 270 7.94 2.87 -18.99
N PRO A 271 8.63 2.95 -20.14
CA PRO A 271 9.09 4.20 -20.71
C PRO A 271 7.92 5.18 -20.93
N LEU A 272 8.14 6.47 -20.62
CA LEU A 272 7.10 7.49 -20.83
C LEU A 272 6.60 7.56 -22.27
N GLU A 273 7.50 7.36 -23.25
CA GLU A 273 7.17 7.34 -24.67
C GLU A 273 6.16 6.24 -25.06
N GLU A 274 6.21 5.10 -24.37
CA GLU A 274 5.23 4.03 -24.55
C GLU A 274 3.89 4.41 -23.89
N ILE A 275 3.94 4.99 -22.71
CA ILE A 275 2.77 5.44 -21.97
C ILE A 275 2.04 6.56 -22.74
N ASP A 276 2.78 7.51 -23.30
CA ASP A 276 2.20 8.62 -24.08
C ASP A 276 1.44 8.13 -25.33
N LYS A 277 1.83 6.98 -25.90
CA LYS A 277 1.05 6.35 -26.98
C LYS A 277 -0.27 5.79 -26.47
N MET A 278 -0.31 5.33 -25.21
CA MET A 278 -1.51 4.78 -24.57
C MET A 278 -2.51 5.87 -24.15
N ASP A 279 -2.09 7.12 -23.97
CA ASP A 279 -2.99 8.23 -23.56
C ASP A 279 -4.16 8.46 -24.54
N LYS A 280 -4.02 7.97 -25.77
CA LYS A 280 -5.05 8.04 -26.81
C LYS A 280 -5.96 6.80 -26.87
N TRP A 281 -5.72 5.83 -26.00
CA TRP A 281 -6.48 4.58 -26.02
C TRP A 281 -7.88 4.77 -25.44
N GLU A 282 -8.86 4.20 -26.13
CA GLU A 282 -10.28 4.26 -25.76
C GLU A 282 -10.95 2.90 -25.97
N GLY A 283 -12.11 2.73 -25.37
CA GLY A 283 -12.97 1.55 -25.56
C GLY A 283 -12.25 0.24 -25.25
N SER A 284 -12.18 -0.68 -26.20
CA SER A 284 -11.56 -2.00 -26.03
C SER A 284 -10.06 -1.95 -25.74
N GLN A 285 -9.34 -0.91 -26.18
CA GLN A 285 -7.91 -0.73 -25.92
C GLN A 285 -7.61 -0.56 -24.44
N LEU A 286 -8.56 0.01 -23.65
CA LEU A 286 -8.41 0.12 -22.19
C LEU A 286 -8.37 -1.26 -21.52
N ASN A 287 -8.96 -2.30 -22.11
CA ASN A 287 -8.79 -3.65 -21.59
C ASN A 287 -7.36 -4.16 -21.74
N THR A 288 -6.69 -3.81 -22.84
CA THR A 288 -5.27 -4.10 -23.02
C THR A 288 -4.41 -3.30 -22.02
N ALA A 289 -4.74 -2.02 -21.80
CA ALA A 289 -4.08 -1.20 -20.79
C ALA A 289 -4.20 -1.81 -19.39
N LYS A 290 -5.37 -2.34 -19.02
CA LYS A 290 -5.58 -3.03 -17.74
C LYS A 290 -4.77 -4.32 -17.62
N GLU A 291 -4.59 -5.06 -18.71
CA GLU A 291 -3.72 -6.24 -18.72
C GLU A 291 -2.24 -5.86 -18.51
N ILE A 292 -1.78 -4.81 -19.21
CA ILE A 292 -0.43 -4.29 -19.05
C ILE A 292 -0.21 -3.83 -17.60
N LEU A 293 -1.13 -3.03 -17.05
CA LEU A 293 -1.05 -2.56 -15.67
C LEU A 293 -0.95 -3.73 -14.69
N ALA A 294 -1.87 -4.69 -14.80
CA ALA A 294 -1.93 -5.84 -13.90
C ALA A 294 -0.67 -6.70 -14.00
N PHE A 295 -0.17 -6.93 -15.22
CA PHE A 295 1.05 -7.70 -15.44
C PHE A 295 2.28 -7.00 -14.85
N GLU A 296 2.50 -5.73 -15.19
CA GLU A 296 3.68 -4.97 -14.73
C GLU A 296 3.73 -4.85 -13.21
N LEU A 297 2.58 -4.58 -12.56
CA LEU A 297 2.56 -4.45 -11.11
C LEU A 297 2.67 -5.80 -10.38
N THR A 298 2.08 -6.86 -10.93
CA THR A 298 2.24 -8.21 -10.37
C THR A 298 3.68 -8.70 -10.55
N LYS A 299 4.28 -8.45 -11.70
CA LYS A 299 5.71 -8.74 -11.95
C LYS A 299 6.62 -8.01 -10.96
N LEU A 300 6.34 -6.75 -10.67
CA LEU A 300 7.13 -5.95 -9.74
C LEU A 300 7.05 -6.48 -8.29
N VAL A 301 5.89 -6.96 -7.86
CA VAL A 301 5.66 -7.42 -6.49
C VAL A 301 5.97 -8.90 -6.30
N HIS A 302 5.55 -9.75 -7.23
CA HIS A 302 5.58 -11.21 -7.09
C HIS A 302 6.55 -11.91 -8.04
N GLY A 303 7.13 -11.17 -8.99
CA GLY A 303 8.04 -11.71 -10.02
C GLY A 303 7.31 -12.06 -11.30
N GLU A 304 8.11 -12.24 -12.38
CA GLU A 304 7.59 -12.44 -13.74
C GLU A 304 6.86 -13.77 -13.92
N GLU A 305 7.32 -14.82 -13.25
CA GLU A 305 6.68 -16.14 -13.31
C GLU A 305 5.26 -16.10 -12.76
N GLU A 306 5.07 -15.53 -11.57
CA GLU A 306 3.75 -15.40 -10.94
C GLU A 306 2.83 -14.45 -11.72
N ALA A 307 3.39 -13.38 -12.30
CA ALA A 307 2.62 -12.49 -13.17
C ALA A 307 2.12 -13.20 -14.43
N SER A 308 2.96 -14.04 -15.04
CA SER A 308 2.61 -14.82 -16.23
C SER A 308 1.56 -15.88 -15.93
N LYS A 309 1.68 -16.57 -14.79
CA LYS A 309 0.66 -17.53 -14.30
C LYS A 309 -0.69 -16.83 -14.08
N ALA A 310 -0.67 -15.71 -13.34
CA ALA A 310 -1.86 -14.93 -13.05
C ALA A 310 -2.54 -14.39 -14.33
N GLN A 311 -1.76 -13.92 -15.31
CA GLN A 311 -2.28 -13.45 -16.59
C GLN A 311 -2.92 -14.59 -17.39
N THR A 312 -2.25 -15.74 -17.47
CA THR A 312 -2.77 -16.92 -18.17
C THR A 312 -4.07 -17.41 -17.54
N ALA A 313 -4.11 -17.50 -16.21
CA ALA A 313 -5.30 -17.84 -15.46
C ALA A 313 -6.45 -16.87 -15.72
N ALA A 314 -6.16 -15.55 -15.68
CA ALA A 314 -7.15 -14.54 -15.95
C ALA A 314 -7.73 -14.63 -17.38
N ARG A 315 -6.87 -14.83 -18.38
CA ARG A 315 -7.31 -14.99 -19.79
C ARG A 315 -8.17 -16.24 -20.00
N ALA A 316 -7.82 -17.35 -19.36
CA ALA A 316 -8.61 -18.58 -19.41
C ALA A 316 -10.04 -18.38 -18.88
N LEU A 317 -10.18 -17.61 -17.81
CA LEU A 317 -11.50 -17.28 -17.22
C LEU A 317 -12.40 -16.42 -18.12
N PHE A 318 -11.81 -15.54 -18.92
CA PHE A 318 -12.56 -14.63 -19.79
C PHE A 318 -12.72 -15.15 -21.22
N GLY A 319 -11.91 -16.16 -21.61
CA GLY A 319 -11.92 -16.76 -22.95
C GLY A 319 -12.87 -17.95 -23.14
N GLY A 320 -13.68 -18.30 -22.15
CA GLY A 320 -14.75 -19.32 -22.30
C GLY A 320 -14.27 -20.78 -22.27
N GLY A 321 -13.15 -21.08 -21.64
CA GLY A 321 -12.73 -22.47 -21.48
C GLY A 321 -11.31 -22.60 -20.93
N GLY A 322 -11.16 -22.84 -19.65
CA GLY A 322 -9.86 -23.14 -19.12
C GLY A 322 -9.88 -23.38 -17.62
N ASP A 323 -9.48 -24.58 -17.25
CA ASP A 323 -9.13 -24.96 -15.89
C ASP A 323 -7.83 -24.24 -15.54
N SER A 324 -7.87 -23.29 -14.61
CA SER A 324 -6.68 -22.56 -14.17
C SER A 324 -6.23 -23.09 -12.82
N ALA A 325 -5.04 -23.70 -12.79
CA ALA A 325 -4.42 -24.22 -11.57
C ALA A 325 -4.11 -23.10 -10.54
N ASP A 326 -4.02 -21.85 -10.99
CA ASP A 326 -3.57 -20.71 -10.18
C ASP A 326 -4.71 -19.84 -9.61
N MET A 327 -5.95 -20.33 -9.69
CA MET A 327 -7.11 -19.65 -9.14
C MET A 327 -7.16 -19.83 -7.62
N PRO A 328 -7.61 -18.82 -6.83
CA PRO A 328 -7.83 -18.99 -5.41
C PRO A 328 -8.63 -20.25 -5.12
N LYS A 329 -8.10 -21.11 -4.26
CA LYS A 329 -8.67 -22.42 -3.96
C LYS A 329 -8.82 -22.60 -2.46
N THR A 330 -9.97 -23.09 -2.04
CA THR A 330 -10.19 -23.58 -0.68
C THR A 330 -10.36 -25.09 -0.72
N VAL A 331 -9.55 -25.79 0.07
CA VAL A 331 -9.72 -27.22 0.31
C VAL A 331 -10.53 -27.37 1.60
N LEU A 332 -11.70 -27.99 1.49
CA LEU A 332 -12.56 -28.28 2.63
C LEU A 332 -12.12 -29.60 3.29
N THR A 333 -12.37 -29.69 4.59
CA THR A 333 -12.16 -30.88 5.39
C THR A 333 -13.48 -31.42 5.92
N ASP A 334 -13.49 -32.63 6.46
CA ASP A 334 -14.69 -33.20 7.08
C ASP A 334 -15.25 -32.36 8.23
N GLU A 335 -14.40 -31.55 8.89
CA GLU A 335 -14.80 -30.63 9.96
C GLU A 335 -15.62 -29.43 9.45
N ASP A 336 -15.51 -29.11 8.17
CA ASP A 336 -16.27 -28.03 7.53
C ASP A 336 -17.69 -28.44 7.15
N LEU A 337 -17.98 -29.74 7.23
CA LEU A 337 -19.26 -30.33 6.86
C LEU A 337 -20.12 -30.60 8.10
N THR A 338 -21.40 -30.29 8.03
CA THR A 338 -22.41 -30.69 9.01
C THR A 338 -23.28 -31.78 8.38
N ASP A 339 -23.35 -32.97 8.99
CA ASP A 339 -24.01 -34.13 8.45
C ASP A 339 -23.56 -34.48 7.02
N GLY A 340 -22.26 -34.32 6.74
CA GLY A 340 -21.64 -34.60 5.45
C GLY A 340 -21.96 -33.57 4.34
N ARG A 341 -22.52 -32.44 4.69
CA ARG A 341 -22.88 -31.37 3.73
C ARG A 341 -22.49 -29.99 4.26
N ILE A 342 -22.26 -29.04 3.34
CA ILE A 342 -22.04 -27.62 3.65
C ILE A 342 -23.09 -26.77 2.92
N ASP A 343 -23.70 -25.83 3.62
CA ASP A 343 -24.62 -24.86 2.99
C ASP A 343 -23.84 -23.77 2.27
N ILE A 344 -24.44 -23.23 1.21
CA ILE A 344 -23.80 -22.20 0.36
C ILE A 344 -23.42 -20.94 1.13
N LEU A 345 -24.15 -20.56 2.19
CA LEU A 345 -23.82 -19.36 2.97
C LEU A 345 -22.54 -19.59 3.78
N SER A 346 -22.41 -20.77 4.41
CA SER A 346 -21.19 -21.18 5.11
C SER A 346 -20.01 -21.31 4.14
N LEU A 347 -20.24 -21.87 2.96
CA LEU A 347 -19.24 -22.01 1.93
C LEU A 347 -18.69 -20.67 1.46
N LEU A 348 -19.56 -19.67 1.20
CA LEU A 348 -19.16 -18.31 0.81
C LEU A 348 -18.38 -17.57 1.91
N VAL A 349 -18.64 -17.87 3.18
CA VAL A 349 -17.87 -17.32 4.29
C VAL A 349 -16.53 -18.02 4.45
N LYS A 350 -16.50 -19.35 4.36
CA LYS A 350 -15.28 -20.16 4.47
C LYS A 350 -14.26 -19.83 3.37
N THR A 351 -14.74 -19.58 2.14
CA THR A 351 -13.90 -19.17 1.01
C THR A 351 -13.46 -17.69 1.07
N GLY A 352 -13.89 -16.93 2.08
CA GLY A 352 -13.61 -15.49 2.16
C GLY A 352 -14.35 -14.63 1.13
N LEU A 353 -15.20 -15.23 0.31
CA LEU A 353 -15.99 -14.48 -0.69
C LEU A 353 -17.01 -13.53 -0.05
N CYS A 354 -17.49 -13.86 1.14
CA CYS A 354 -18.36 -12.99 1.93
C CYS A 354 -17.89 -12.94 3.39
N PRO A 355 -17.91 -11.77 4.05
CA PRO A 355 -17.48 -11.63 5.44
C PRO A 355 -18.50 -12.20 6.44
N SER A 356 -19.74 -12.46 6.00
CA SER A 356 -20.78 -13.00 6.86
C SER A 356 -21.87 -13.72 6.07
N ARG A 357 -22.58 -14.63 6.75
CA ARG A 357 -23.74 -15.34 6.17
C ARG A 357 -24.88 -14.38 5.77
N GLY A 358 -25.03 -13.26 6.45
CA GLY A 358 -26.03 -12.25 6.12
C GLY A 358 -25.72 -11.54 4.80
N GLU A 359 -24.45 -11.25 4.53
CA GLU A 359 -24.02 -10.67 3.26
C GLU A 359 -24.11 -11.69 2.14
N ALA A 360 -23.69 -12.92 2.38
CA ALA A 360 -23.83 -14.02 1.42
C ALA A 360 -25.29 -14.21 0.96
N ARG A 361 -26.24 -14.17 1.89
CA ARG A 361 -27.68 -14.24 1.60
C ARG A 361 -28.13 -13.09 0.69
N ARG A 362 -27.80 -11.85 1.05
CA ARG A 362 -28.14 -10.67 0.25
C ARG A 362 -27.56 -10.76 -1.17
N LEU A 363 -26.31 -11.20 -1.26
CA LEU A 363 -25.62 -11.32 -2.55
C LEU A 363 -26.27 -12.35 -3.46
N ILE A 364 -26.69 -13.53 -2.93
CA ILE A 364 -27.43 -14.55 -3.69
C ILE A 364 -28.78 -14.00 -4.13
N GLN A 365 -29.54 -13.36 -3.25
CA GLN A 365 -30.84 -12.77 -3.59
C GLN A 365 -30.74 -11.70 -4.69
N GLN A 366 -29.64 -10.98 -4.76
CA GLN A 366 -29.34 -10.03 -5.84
C GLN A 366 -28.83 -10.71 -7.12
N GLY A 367 -28.73 -12.04 -7.12
CA GLY A 367 -28.21 -12.82 -8.24
C GLY A 367 -26.73 -12.60 -8.50
N GLY A 368 -25.96 -12.28 -7.46
CA GLY A 368 -24.54 -12.01 -7.52
C GLY A 368 -23.64 -13.24 -7.35
N VAL A 369 -24.18 -14.46 -7.27
CA VAL A 369 -23.40 -15.70 -7.10
C VAL A 369 -23.80 -16.71 -8.16
N SER A 370 -22.81 -17.37 -8.77
CA SER A 370 -22.98 -18.57 -9.60
C SER A 370 -22.05 -19.67 -9.12
N VAL A 371 -22.48 -20.91 -9.24
CA VAL A 371 -21.69 -22.11 -8.97
C VAL A 371 -21.67 -22.93 -10.23
N ASN A 372 -20.49 -23.31 -10.72
CA ASN A 372 -20.29 -24.07 -11.96
C ASN A 372 -21.10 -23.44 -13.14
N GLU A 373 -20.97 -22.11 -13.29
CA GLU A 373 -21.68 -21.29 -14.29
C GLU A 373 -23.19 -21.13 -14.06
N GLU A 374 -23.81 -21.90 -13.18
CA GLU A 374 -25.22 -21.78 -12.86
C GLU A 374 -25.46 -20.69 -11.82
N LYS A 375 -26.31 -19.73 -12.16
CA LYS A 375 -26.67 -18.62 -11.27
C LYS A 375 -27.55 -19.10 -10.12
N LEU A 376 -27.14 -18.83 -8.89
CA LEU A 376 -27.95 -19.18 -7.73
C LEU A 376 -29.14 -18.25 -7.56
N THR A 377 -30.32 -18.85 -7.38
CA THR A 377 -31.58 -18.14 -7.13
C THR A 377 -32.09 -18.33 -5.69
N THR A 378 -31.54 -19.32 -4.97
CA THR A 378 -31.88 -19.60 -3.58
C THR A 378 -30.58 -19.79 -2.76
N PHE A 379 -30.67 -19.54 -1.47
CA PHE A 379 -29.58 -19.77 -0.51
C PHE A 379 -29.77 -21.06 0.31
N GLU A 380 -30.79 -21.85 0.03
CA GLU A 380 -31.10 -23.11 0.72
C GLU A 380 -30.37 -24.31 0.09
N ILE A 381 -29.36 -24.05 -0.74
CA ILE A 381 -28.57 -25.08 -1.41
C ILE A 381 -27.48 -25.58 -0.48
N THR A 382 -27.28 -26.90 -0.47
CA THR A 382 -26.19 -27.57 0.23
C THR A 382 -25.41 -28.46 -0.72
N TYR A 383 -24.12 -28.59 -0.48
CA TYR A 383 -23.21 -29.42 -1.28
C TYR A 383 -22.67 -30.56 -0.41
N GLY A 384 -22.72 -31.79 -0.92
CA GLY A 384 -22.15 -32.97 -0.28
C GLY A 384 -20.74 -33.28 -0.78
N LYS A 385 -20.14 -34.35 -0.24
CA LYS A 385 -18.79 -34.80 -0.64
C LYS A 385 -18.69 -35.11 -2.14
N ASP A 386 -19.72 -35.67 -2.73
CA ASP A 386 -19.74 -35.99 -4.17
C ASP A 386 -19.73 -34.72 -5.03
N ASP A 387 -20.42 -33.68 -4.60
CA ASP A 387 -20.44 -32.37 -5.28
C ASP A 387 -19.08 -31.64 -5.21
N LEU A 388 -18.30 -31.93 -4.14
CA LEU A 388 -17.00 -31.32 -3.85
C LEU A 388 -15.82 -32.22 -4.30
N ALA A 389 -16.08 -33.45 -4.72
CA ALA A 389 -15.05 -34.36 -5.22
C ALA A 389 -14.44 -33.91 -6.55
N SER A 390 -15.23 -33.21 -7.36
CA SER A 390 -14.73 -32.44 -8.52
C SER A 390 -14.55 -30.98 -8.13
N GLU A 391 -13.56 -30.29 -8.73
CA GLU A 391 -13.36 -28.86 -8.49
C GLU A 391 -14.64 -28.07 -8.76
N MET A 392 -15.18 -27.44 -7.70
CA MET A 392 -16.36 -26.56 -7.80
C MET A 392 -15.92 -25.13 -8.02
N MET A 393 -16.44 -24.47 -9.04
CA MET A 393 -16.17 -23.08 -9.35
C MET A 393 -17.26 -22.16 -8.78
N ILE A 394 -16.89 -21.26 -7.87
CA ILE A 394 -17.80 -20.22 -7.37
C ILE A 394 -17.42 -18.89 -8.02
N LYS A 395 -18.43 -18.19 -8.55
CA LYS A 395 -18.27 -16.85 -9.11
C LYS A 395 -19.10 -15.84 -8.30
N LYS A 396 -18.44 -14.79 -7.79
CA LYS A 396 -19.09 -13.66 -7.12
C LYS A 396 -19.08 -12.44 -8.04
N GLY A 397 -20.27 -11.97 -8.41
CA GLY A 397 -20.43 -10.88 -9.36
C GLY A 397 -19.91 -11.25 -10.75
N LYS A 398 -19.33 -10.26 -11.46
CA LYS A 398 -18.81 -10.48 -12.82
C LYS A 398 -17.33 -10.88 -12.87
N LYS A 399 -16.60 -10.72 -11.77
CA LYS A 399 -15.13 -10.60 -11.82
C LYS A 399 -14.35 -11.42 -10.77
N VAL A 400 -15.00 -11.97 -9.76
CA VAL A 400 -14.35 -12.75 -8.69
C VAL A 400 -14.69 -14.22 -8.83
N PHE A 401 -13.64 -15.05 -8.87
CA PHE A 401 -13.75 -16.50 -9.04
C PHE A 401 -12.99 -17.19 -7.91
N HIS A 402 -13.47 -18.34 -7.47
CA HIS A 402 -12.86 -19.14 -6.42
C HIS A 402 -13.14 -20.62 -6.65
N LYS A 403 -12.12 -21.46 -6.51
CA LYS A 403 -12.25 -22.92 -6.58
C LYS A 403 -12.45 -23.52 -5.20
N VAL A 404 -13.29 -24.53 -5.11
CA VAL A 404 -13.50 -25.31 -3.88
C VAL A 404 -13.35 -26.78 -4.22
N THR A 405 -12.62 -27.49 -3.37
CA THR A 405 -12.46 -28.96 -3.43
C THR A 405 -12.53 -29.52 -2.03
N MET A 406 -12.63 -30.80 -1.93
CA MET A 406 -12.47 -31.55 -0.70
C MET A 406 -11.18 -32.38 -0.74
#